data_739596973dd21be88a0e3b5e6a8f3b0f
#
_entry.id   739596973dd21be88a0e3b5e6a8f3b0f
#
_cell.length_a   1.000
_cell.length_b   1.000
_cell.length_c   1.000
_cell.angle_alpha   90.00
_cell.angle_beta   90.00
_cell.angle_gamma   90.00
#
_symmetry.space_group_name_H-M   'P 1'
#
loop_
_entity.id
_entity.type
_entity.pdbx_description
1 polymer ?
#
loop_
_entity_poly.entity_id
_entity_poly.type
_entity_poly.pdbx_seq_one_letter_code
_entity_poly.pdbx_strand_id
1 'polypeptide(L)'
;MKNRHVLRLAVALIMGLAATACASDVVAVVDSTGRAVSVPQPVERIASAYGIGTYYVYALGAGNRLVAAWYVGVKTLGQAPDSLRAMEPRLDELFSVGDPNIEELAARRADLVLADAAKHEAFAAQMQGIGVPTLLLAPETTQGVVDTTLALGAALGEAAADRAARLVSDFWRVFAASEAATRDVPSGERPRVLFVGSSALQVASGAMYQTQLIEAAGGVSASADLVGGWNTVNLEQVLVWNPDVVIIPPYGNVTVDDLLTSADWQSVRAVQMGRVARMPRIFAPMDTPLPESLLGVMWLSSVLYPEWATFDVRAEAVAFYKAYYGHTLSQVEADAFLVP
;
A
#
# COMPACT_ATOMS: atom_id res chain seq x y z
N MET A 1 52.22 75.25 -30.29
CA MET A 1 52.45 75.47 -28.92
C MET A 1 51.24 75.14 -28.10
N LYS A 2 51.22 74.22 -27.26
CA LYS A 2 50.27 73.54 -26.38
C LYS A 2 49.74 72.18 -26.89
N ASN A 3 50.49 71.12 -26.50
CA ASN A 3 50.09 69.75 -26.57
C ASN A 3 49.00 69.51 -25.55
N ARG A 4 47.93 68.89 -25.96
CA ARG A 4 46.88 68.28 -25.09
C ARG A 4 46.89 66.75 -25.28
N HIS A 5 47.46 66.08 -24.31
CA HIS A 5 47.39 64.66 -24.18
C HIS A 5 45.94 64.25 -23.76
N VAL A 6 45.27 63.49 -24.57
CA VAL A 6 43.97 62.86 -24.29
C VAL A 6 44.27 61.50 -23.70
N LEU A 7 44.04 61.34 -22.40
CA LEU A 7 44.07 60.04 -21.69
C LEU A 7 42.79 59.27 -21.95
N ARG A 8 42.91 58.19 -22.71
CA ARG A 8 41.78 57.27 -22.91
C ARG A 8 41.76 56.27 -21.74
N LEU A 9 40.75 56.37 -20.85
CA LEU A 9 40.41 55.36 -19.82
C LEU A 9 39.69 54.21 -20.54
N ALA A 10 40.29 53.05 -20.55
CA ALA A 10 39.64 51.80 -20.92
C ALA A 10 38.94 51.24 -19.68
N VAL A 11 37.61 51.29 -19.65
CA VAL A 11 36.79 50.62 -18.61
C VAL A 11 36.61 49.17 -19.09
N ALA A 12 37.31 48.24 -18.43
CA ALA A 12 37.08 46.79 -18.60
C ALA A 12 35.83 46.41 -17.77
N LEU A 13 34.73 46.12 -18.48
CA LEU A 13 33.51 45.58 -17.92
C LEU A 13 33.74 44.10 -17.67
N ILE A 14 34.04 43.72 -16.42
CA ILE A 14 34.06 42.32 -15.98
C ILE A 14 32.60 41.90 -15.76
N MET A 15 32.02 41.20 -16.75
CA MET A 15 30.80 40.46 -16.54
C MET A 15 31.10 39.26 -15.65
N GLY A 16 30.85 39.40 -14.33
CA GLY A 16 30.79 38.27 -13.43
C GLY A 16 29.59 37.41 -13.77
N LEU A 17 29.79 36.22 -14.39
CA LEU A 17 28.79 35.17 -14.40
C LEU A 17 28.58 34.75 -12.94
N ALA A 18 27.53 35.26 -12.32
CA ALA A 18 27.00 34.68 -11.09
C ALA A 18 26.33 33.34 -11.51
N ALA A 19 27.07 32.25 -11.34
CA ALA A 19 26.45 30.92 -11.32
C ALA A 19 25.50 30.91 -10.09
N THR A 20 24.22 31.13 -10.33
CA THR A 20 23.19 30.83 -9.36
C THR A 20 23.23 29.30 -9.19
N ALA A 21 23.97 28.86 -8.16
CA ALA A 21 23.78 27.53 -7.63
C ALA A 21 22.28 27.47 -7.21
N CYS A 22 21.45 26.74 -7.96
CA CYS A 22 20.14 26.35 -7.51
C CYS A 22 20.38 25.59 -6.20
N ALA A 23 20.14 26.24 -5.06
CA ALA A 23 19.96 25.50 -3.82
C ALA A 23 18.76 24.59 -4.09
N SER A 24 18.97 23.28 -4.15
CA SER A 24 17.86 22.35 -4.23
C SER A 24 17.01 22.57 -2.98
N ASP A 25 15.73 22.89 -3.17
CA ASP A 25 14.80 22.94 -2.05
C ASP A 25 14.82 21.57 -1.37
N VAL A 26 14.82 21.55 -0.05
CA VAL A 26 14.87 20.31 0.75
C VAL A 26 13.61 20.27 1.60
N VAL A 27 12.89 19.15 1.54
CA VAL A 27 11.75 18.88 2.41
C VAL A 27 12.18 17.90 3.50
N ALA A 28 11.94 18.25 4.76
CA ALA A 28 12.15 17.35 5.89
C ALA A 28 10.89 16.48 6.07
N VAL A 29 11.06 15.16 5.98
CA VAL A 29 9.99 14.18 6.17
C VAL A 29 10.33 13.30 7.35
N VAL A 30 9.37 13.08 8.26
CA VAL A 30 9.52 12.09 9.33
C VAL A 30 9.05 10.74 8.80
N ASP A 31 9.94 9.76 8.80
CA ASP A 31 9.60 8.40 8.37
C ASP A 31 8.92 7.59 9.49
N SER A 32 8.49 6.36 9.17
CA SER A 32 7.75 5.52 10.13
C SER A 32 8.55 5.10 11.37
N THR A 33 9.87 5.30 11.38
CA THR A 33 10.73 5.05 12.56
C THR A 33 10.97 6.30 13.40
N GLY A 34 10.38 7.43 13.02
CA GLY A 34 10.54 8.72 13.68
C GLY A 34 11.81 9.49 13.27
N ARG A 35 12.55 9.04 12.24
CA ARG A 35 13.73 9.75 11.73
C ARG A 35 13.30 10.91 10.83
N ALA A 36 13.92 12.07 11.03
CA ALA A 36 13.80 13.17 10.09
C ALA A 36 14.76 12.93 8.91
N VAL A 37 14.20 12.75 7.72
CA VAL A 37 14.93 12.53 6.47
C VAL A 37 14.82 13.77 5.60
N SER A 38 15.95 14.34 5.20
CA SER A 38 16.03 15.48 4.28
C SER A 38 15.93 14.97 2.84
N VAL A 39 14.84 15.28 2.15
CA VAL A 39 14.58 14.85 0.77
C VAL A 39 14.77 16.01 -0.17
N PRO A 40 15.82 16.01 -1.04
CA PRO A 40 16.03 17.04 -2.06
C PRO A 40 14.87 17.10 -3.06
N GLN A 41 14.53 18.31 -3.51
CA GLN A 41 13.48 18.54 -4.47
C GLN A 41 14.03 19.06 -5.80
N PRO A 42 13.42 18.71 -6.92
CA PRO A 42 12.35 17.72 -7.09
C PRO A 42 12.87 16.27 -6.99
N VAL A 43 12.06 15.35 -6.45
CA VAL A 43 12.32 13.90 -6.56
C VAL A 43 11.95 13.45 -7.96
N GLU A 44 12.90 12.97 -8.74
CA GLU A 44 12.68 12.54 -10.13
C GLU A 44 12.88 11.03 -10.34
N ARG A 45 13.66 10.37 -9.47
CA ARG A 45 14.08 8.97 -9.62
C ARG A 45 13.88 8.19 -8.32
N ILE A 46 12.80 7.43 -8.27
CA ILE A 46 12.39 6.70 -7.06
C ILE A 46 12.74 5.22 -7.21
N ALA A 47 13.45 4.66 -6.24
CA ALA A 47 13.59 3.23 -6.08
C ALA A 47 12.72 2.76 -4.90
N SER A 48 11.71 1.95 -5.17
CA SER A 48 10.89 1.38 -4.11
C SER A 48 11.34 -0.06 -3.82
N ALA A 49 12.23 -0.23 -2.85
CA ALA A 49 12.72 -1.51 -2.36
C ALA A 49 11.75 -2.20 -1.38
N TYR A 50 10.55 -1.68 -1.25
CA TYR A 50 9.47 -2.23 -0.45
C TYR A 50 8.21 -2.34 -1.29
N GLY A 51 7.76 -3.58 -1.56
CA GLY A 51 6.64 -3.83 -2.47
C GLY A 51 5.36 -3.06 -2.11
N ILE A 52 5.09 -2.85 -0.84
CA ILE A 52 3.98 -2.02 -0.35
C ILE A 52 4.21 -0.55 -0.76
N GLY A 53 5.41 -0.01 -0.54
CA GLY A 53 5.76 1.37 -0.90
C GLY A 53 5.54 1.70 -2.39
N THR A 54 5.74 0.72 -3.27
CA THR A 54 5.54 0.88 -4.72
C THR A 54 4.11 1.32 -5.07
N TYR A 55 3.11 0.73 -4.42
CA TYR A 55 1.70 1.08 -4.71
C TYR A 55 1.33 2.48 -4.20
N TYR A 56 1.95 2.96 -3.12
CA TYR A 56 1.81 4.36 -2.71
C TYR A 56 2.38 5.32 -3.77
N VAL A 57 3.53 4.99 -4.37
CA VAL A 57 4.11 5.84 -5.43
C VAL A 57 3.15 5.96 -6.63
N TYR A 58 2.51 4.86 -7.03
CA TYR A 58 1.49 4.90 -8.07
C TYR A 58 0.27 5.72 -7.66
N ALA A 59 -0.30 5.44 -6.48
CA ALA A 59 -1.49 6.12 -5.99
C ALA A 59 -1.29 7.63 -5.84
N LEU A 60 -0.08 8.06 -5.49
CA LEU A 60 0.30 9.47 -5.38
C LEU A 60 0.67 10.12 -6.73
N GLY A 61 0.56 9.37 -7.85
CA GLY A 61 0.77 9.89 -9.19
C GLY A 61 2.24 10.05 -9.60
N ALA A 62 3.17 9.40 -8.89
CA ALA A 62 4.60 9.47 -9.14
C ALA A 62 5.17 8.20 -9.80
N GLY A 63 4.33 7.29 -10.31
CA GLY A 63 4.75 6.03 -10.93
C GLY A 63 5.72 6.19 -12.08
N ASN A 64 5.60 7.26 -12.86
CA ASN A 64 6.50 7.59 -13.95
C ASN A 64 7.95 7.90 -13.51
N ARG A 65 8.15 8.20 -12.22
CA ARG A 65 9.47 8.46 -11.61
C ARG A 65 10.15 7.20 -11.09
N LEU A 66 9.46 6.05 -11.07
CA LEU A 66 10.06 4.78 -10.64
C LEU A 66 11.22 4.38 -11.56
N VAL A 67 12.34 3.96 -10.95
CA VAL A 67 13.52 3.42 -11.61
C VAL A 67 13.84 1.99 -11.17
N ALA A 68 13.31 1.57 -10.01
CA ALA A 68 13.31 0.19 -9.53
C ALA A 68 12.08 -0.02 -8.65
N ALA A 69 11.45 -1.19 -8.73
CA ALA A 69 10.24 -1.47 -7.98
C ALA A 69 10.12 -2.95 -7.59
N TRP A 70 9.81 -3.19 -6.32
CA TRP A 70 9.34 -4.46 -5.78
C TRP A 70 7.82 -4.46 -5.75
N TYR A 71 7.21 -5.61 -5.92
CA TYR A 71 5.74 -5.73 -5.97
C TYR A 71 5.25 -6.80 -5.01
N VAL A 72 4.19 -6.49 -4.24
CA VAL A 72 3.62 -7.41 -3.25
C VAL A 72 3.12 -8.69 -3.93
N GLY A 73 3.61 -9.84 -3.44
CA GLY A 73 3.18 -11.15 -3.93
C GLY A 73 3.68 -11.51 -5.34
N VAL A 74 4.62 -10.74 -5.91
CA VAL A 74 5.23 -11.01 -7.23
C VAL A 74 6.71 -11.34 -7.03
N LYS A 75 7.07 -12.60 -7.16
CA LYS A 75 8.45 -13.10 -7.03
C LYS A 75 9.12 -13.30 -8.39
N THR A 76 8.34 -13.39 -9.46
CA THR A 76 8.79 -13.48 -10.84
C THR A 76 7.83 -12.68 -11.73
N LEU A 77 8.31 -12.17 -12.85
CA LEU A 77 7.46 -11.43 -13.80
C LEU A 77 6.22 -12.22 -14.24
N GLY A 78 6.31 -13.56 -14.36
CA GLY A 78 5.20 -14.41 -14.71
C GLY A 78 4.05 -14.44 -13.69
N GLN A 79 4.28 -13.98 -12.46
CA GLN A 79 3.25 -13.89 -11.40
C GLN A 79 2.56 -12.52 -11.35
N ALA A 80 3.03 -11.55 -12.13
CA ALA A 80 2.41 -10.23 -12.17
C ALA A 80 1.01 -10.33 -12.82
N PRO A 81 -0.04 -9.77 -12.20
CA PRO A 81 -1.37 -9.70 -12.81
C PRO A 81 -1.34 -8.94 -14.14
N ASP A 82 -2.22 -9.31 -15.07
CA ASP A 82 -2.36 -8.62 -16.34
C ASP A 82 -2.73 -7.14 -16.16
N SER A 83 -3.55 -6.84 -15.15
CA SER A 83 -3.89 -5.47 -14.73
C SER A 83 -2.65 -4.64 -14.37
N LEU A 84 -1.69 -5.23 -13.63
CA LEU A 84 -0.44 -4.56 -13.28
C LEU A 84 0.43 -4.29 -14.52
N ARG A 85 0.49 -5.24 -15.45
CA ARG A 85 1.19 -5.05 -16.75
C ARG A 85 0.53 -3.97 -17.59
N ALA A 86 -0.79 -3.89 -17.58
CA ALA A 86 -1.53 -2.85 -18.31
C ALA A 86 -1.33 -1.47 -17.68
N MET A 87 -1.23 -1.38 -16.34
CA MET A 87 -0.99 -0.13 -15.63
C MET A 87 0.46 0.35 -15.79
N GLU A 88 1.45 -0.56 -15.74
CA GLU A 88 2.88 -0.23 -15.84
C GLU A 88 3.54 -0.96 -17.04
N PRO A 89 3.55 -0.35 -18.22
CA PRO A 89 4.19 -0.94 -19.40
C PRO A 89 5.71 -1.16 -19.27
N ARG A 90 6.38 -0.45 -18.34
CA ARG A 90 7.82 -0.59 -18.04
C ARG A 90 8.09 -1.65 -16.97
N LEU A 91 7.09 -2.50 -16.63
CA LEU A 91 7.19 -3.46 -15.54
C LEU A 91 8.46 -4.32 -15.63
N ASP A 92 8.81 -4.78 -16.84
CA ASP A 92 9.99 -5.63 -17.08
C ASP A 92 11.33 -4.90 -16.78
N GLU A 93 11.36 -3.57 -16.95
CA GLU A 93 12.53 -2.73 -16.66
C GLU A 93 12.66 -2.37 -15.19
N LEU A 94 11.51 -2.18 -14.52
CA LEU A 94 11.43 -1.74 -13.13
C LEU A 94 11.54 -2.90 -12.14
N PHE A 95 11.13 -4.10 -12.56
CA PHE A 95 10.95 -5.24 -11.67
C PHE A 95 12.25 -5.63 -10.98
N SER A 96 12.20 -5.69 -9.66
CA SER A 96 13.31 -6.11 -8.80
C SER A 96 12.79 -7.08 -7.74
N VAL A 97 13.66 -8.00 -7.29
CA VAL A 97 13.36 -9.05 -6.32
C VAL A 97 14.51 -9.27 -5.35
N GLY A 98 14.23 -9.93 -4.23
CA GLY A 98 15.23 -10.21 -3.19
C GLY A 98 15.54 -8.97 -2.36
N ASP A 99 16.66 -9.01 -1.65
CA ASP A 99 17.11 -7.88 -0.84
C ASP A 99 17.63 -6.75 -1.73
N PRO A 100 17.39 -5.48 -1.36
CA PRO A 100 17.86 -4.35 -2.15
C PRO A 100 19.38 -4.25 -2.13
N ASN A 101 19.97 -3.97 -3.30
CA ASN A 101 21.40 -3.84 -3.49
C ASN A 101 21.79 -2.36 -3.69
N ILE A 102 22.73 -1.86 -2.86
CA ILE A 102 23.16 -0.46 -2.85
C ILE A 102 23.78 -0.06 -4.20
N GLU A 103 24.66 -0.91 -4.75
CA GLU A 103 25.37 -0.61 -5.99
C GLU A 103 24.39 -0.55 -7.17
N GLU A 104 23.41 -1.46 -7.22
CA GLU A 104 22.34 -1.44 -8.22
C GLU A 104 21.52 -0.16 -8.15
N LEU A 105 21.05 0.24 -6.96
CA LEU A 105 20.23 1.43 -6.81
C LEU A 105 21.02 2.72 -7.05
N ALA A 106 22.29 2.76 -6.68
CA ALA A 106 23.19 3.86 -7.03
C ALA A 106 23.42 3.94 -8.54
N ALA A 107 23.63 2.80 -9.22
CA ALA A 107 23.76 2.75 -10.69
C ALA A 107 22.48 3.24 -11.41
N ARG A 108 21.31 2.96 -10.82
CA ARG A 108 20.01 3.49 -11.29
C ARG A 108 19.82 4.98 -10.96
N ARG A 109 20.75 5.62 -10.24
CA ARG A 109 20.73 7.04 -9.84
C ARG A 109 19.42 7.41 -9.14
N ALA A 110 18.98 6.57 -8.20
CA ALA A 110 17.84 6.90 -7.37
C ALA A 110 18.15 8.13 -6.49
N ASP A 111 17.25 9.09 -6.45
CA ASP A 111 17.33 10.28 -5.60
C ASP A 111 16.44 10.18 -4.35
N LEU A 112 15.56 9.17 -4.31
CA LEU A 112 14.80 8.74 -3.13
C LEU A 112 14.64 7.22 -3.15
N VAL A 113 14.86 6.59 -1.99
CA VAL A 113 14.60 5.16 -1.79
C VAL A 113 13.49 4.97 -0.75
N LEU A 114 12.58 4.04 -1.02
CA LEU A 114 11.56 3.57 -0.08
C LEU A 114 11.92 2.15 0.37
N ALA A 115 11.90 1.89 1.68
CA ALA A 115 12.33 0.61 2.22
C ALA A 115 11.46 0.18 3.41
N ASP A 116 11.43 -1.12 3.71
CA ASP A 116 10.70 -1.73 4.82
C ASP A 116 11.39 -1.40 6.16
N ALA A 117 10.69 -0.73 7.07
CA ALA A 117 11.22 -0.33 8.37
C ALA A 117 11.64 -1.54 9.23
N ALA A 118 10.95 -2.68 9.10
CA ALA A 118 11.25 -3.87 9.90
C ALA A 118 12.51 -4.61 9.45
N LYS A 119 12.98 -4.37 8.19
CA LYS A 119 14.06 -5.17 7.59
C LYS A 119 15.27 -4.35 7.14
N HIS A 120 15.06 -3.09 6.77
CA HIS A 120 16.03 -2.34 5.97
C HIS A 120 16.67 -1.16 6.70
N GLU A 121 16.71 -1.14 8.04
CA GLU A 121 17.31 -0.05 8.81
C GLU A 121 18.81 0.13 8.49
N ALA A 122 19.58 -0.97 8.49
CA ALA A 122 21.00 -0.94 8.16
C ALA A 122 21.24 -0.54 6.70
N PHE A 123 20.40 -1.02 5.77
CA PHE A 123 20.45 -0.64 4.37
C PHE A 123 20.17 0.88 4.19
N ALA A 124 19.16 1.42 4.88
CA ALA A 124 18.84 2.86 4.83
C ALA A 124 20.00 3.72 5.34
N ALA A 125 20.69 3.30 6.41
CA ALA A 125 21.87 3.99 6.91
C ALA A 125 23.02 3.99 5.89
N GLN A 126 23.24 2.90 5.18
CA GLN A 126 24.24 2.79 4.12
C GLN A 126 23.90 3.67 2.90
N MET A 127 22.65 3.68 2.46
CA MET A 127 22.17 4.55 1.38
C MET A 127 22.37 6.04 1.74
N GLN A 128 22.05 6.41 2.97
CA GLN A 128 22.30 7.76 3.47
C GLN A 128 23.80 8.10 3.49
N GLY A 129 24.68 7.12 3.79
CA GLY A 129 26.13 7.28 3.74
C GLY A 129 26.70 7.64 2.36
N ILE A 130 25.99 7.27 1.29
CA ILE A 130 26.33 7.62 -0.10
C ILE A 130 25.50 8.81 -0.62
N GLY A 131 24.75 9.50 0.26
CA GLY A 131 24.00 10.71 -0.06
C GLY A 131 22.62 10.48 -0.67
N VAL A 132 22.08 9.25 -0.63
CA VAL A 132 20.74 8.92 -1.13
C VAL A 132 19.75 8.80 0.04
N PRO A 133 18.78 9.73 0.18
CA PRO A 133 17.78 9.67 1.23
C PRO A 133 16.92 8.41 1.11
N THR A 134 16.67 7.77 2.26
CA THR A 134 15.85 6.57 2.33
C THR A 134 14.78 6.73 3.40
N LEU A 135 13.51 6.63 3.01
CA LEU A 135 12.37 6.61 3.91
C LEU A 135 12.05 5.15 4.29
N LEU A 136 12.02 4.88 5.58
CA LEU A 136 11.58 3.63 6.16
C LEU A 136 10.08 3.67 6.40
N LEU A 137 9.35 2.71 5.81
CA LEU A 137 7.89 2.65 5.83
C LEU A 137 7.43 1.48 6.71
N ALA A 138 6.40 1.70 7.54
CA ALA A 138 5.74 0.71 8.37
C ALA A 138 4.22 0.96 8.39
N PRO A 139 3.51 0.73 7.28
CA PRO A 139 2.08 0.99 7.19
C PRO A 139 1.18 -0.11 7.78
N GLU A 140 1.71 -1.01 8.61
CA GLU A 140 1.04 -2.23 9.10
C GLU A 140 -0.14 -1.98 10.06
N THR A 141 -0.57 -0.71 10.19
CA THR A 141 -1.77 -0.31 10.93
C THR A 141 -2.61 0.67 10.10
N THR A 142 -3.89 0.80 10.44
CA THR A 142 -4.77 1.81 9.84
C THR A 142 -4.17 3.21 9.89
N GLN A 143 -3.63 3.61 11.06
CA GLN A 143 -2.93 4.89 11.20
C GLN A 143 -1.63 4.92 10.39
N GLY A 144 -0.89 3.81 10.35
CA GLY A 144 0.34 3.68 9.56
C GLY A 144 0.11 3.86 8.05
N VAL A 145 -1.03 3.41 7.52
CA VAL A 145 -1.44 3.68 6.12
C VAL A 145 -1.61 5.17 5.89
N VAL A 146 -2.28 5.87 6.80
CA VAL A 146 -2.50 7.32 6.73
C VAL A 146 -1.18 8.08 6.83
N ASP A 147 -0.36 7.76 7.83
CA ASP A 147 0.93 8.43 8.08
C ASP A 147 1.89 8.23 6.90
N THR A 148 1.97 7.00 6.36
CA THR A 148 2.77 6.69 5.17
C THR A 148 2.29 7.47 3.94
N THR A 149 0.98 7.56 3.75
CA THR A 149 0.38 8.34 2.64
C THR A 149 0.79 9.81 2.71
N LEU A 150 0.67 10.42 3.89
CA LEU A 150 1.01 11.84 4.10
C LEU A 150 2.52 12.10 3.98
N ALA A 151 3.34 11.23 4.59
CA ALA A 151 4.80 11.34 4.52
C ALA A 151 5.32 11.25 3.08
N LEU A 152 4.81 10.29 2.31
CA LEU A 152 5.17 10.15 0.89
C LEU A 152 4.61 11.30 0.05
N GLY A 153 3.40 11.77 0.33
CA GLY A 153 2.86 12.96 -0.31
C GLY A 153 3.79 14.17 -0.17
N ALA A 154 4.23 14.44 1.06
CA ALA A 154 5.18 15.53 1.34
C ALA A 154 6.54 15.33 0.66
N ALA A 155 7.07 14.09 0.66
CA ALA A 155 8.34 13.76 0.03
C ALA A 155 8.33 13.93 -1.49
N LEU A 156 7.21 13.67 -2.15
CA LEU A 156 7.08 13.63 -3.60
C LEU A 156 6.65 14.96 -4.23
N GLY A 157 6.37 15.97 -3.42
CA GLY A 157 6.05 17.33 -3.84
C GLY A 157 4.55 17.66 -3.85
N GLU A 158 4.20 18.91 -4.15
CA GLU A 158 2.88 19.49 -3.94
C GLU A 158 1.73 18.68 -4.58
N ALA A 159 1.88 18.28 -5.84
CA ALA A 159 0.84 17.49 -6.51
C ALA A 159 0.58 16.12 -5.85
N ALA A 160 1.63 15.50 -5.32
CA ALA A 160 1.53 14.24 -4.57
C ALA A 160 0.92 14.48 -3.18
N ALA A 161 1.25 15.59 -2.51
CA ALA A 161 0.66 15.98 -1.24
C ALA A 161 -0.85 16.21 -1.35
N ASP A 162 -1.32 16.87 -2.42
CA ASP A 162 -2.74 17.04 -2.70
C ASP A 162 -3.46 15.70 -2.92
N ARG A 163 -2.82 14.77 -3.63
CA ARG A 163 -3.38 13.42 -3.81
C ARG A 163 -3.41 12.64 -2.50
N ALA A 164 -2.37 12.77 -1.68
CA ALA A 164 -2.31 12.17 -0.36
C ALA A 164 -3.44 12.66 0.54
N ALA A 165 -3.69 13.95 0.58
CA ALA A 165 -4.78 14.53 1.36
C ALA A 165 -6.16 14.01 0.92
N ARG A 166 -6.40 13.89 -0.39
CA ARG A 166 -7.64 13.30 -0.92
C ARG A 166 -7.76 11.82 -0.55
N LEU A 167 -6.71 11.03 -0.73
CA LEU A 167 -6.70 9.60 -0.41
C LEU A 167 -6.98 9.36 1.10
N VAL A 168 -6.37 10.16 1.97
CA VAL A 168 -6.64 10.10 3.42
C VAL A 168 -8.08 10.49 3.75
N SER A 169 -8.64 11.50 3.06
CA SER A 169 -10.05 11.87 3.21
C SER A 169 -10.97 10.73 2.80
N ASP A 170 -10.71 10.07 1.66
CA ASP A 170 -11.47 8.91 1.20
C ASP A 170 -11.36 7.73 2.19
N PHE A 171 -10.16 7.50 2.71
CA PHE A 171 -9.91 6.46 3.70
C PHE A 171 -10.79 6.66 4.95
N TRP A 172 -10.76 7.85 5.54
CA TRP A 172 -11.57 8.16 6.72
C TRP A 172 -13.07 8.18 6.44
N ARG A 173 -13.49 8.60 5.23
CA ARG A 173 -14.90 8.54 4.79
C ARG A 173 -15.41 7.10 4.84
N VAL A 174 -14.61 6.14 4.35
CA VAL A 174 -14.99 4.72 4.35
C VAL A 174 -15.08 4.17 5.76
N PHE A 175 -14.08 4.43 6.59
CA PHE A 175 -14.07 3.96 7.98
C PHE A 175 -15.24 4.53 8.78
N ALA A 176 -15.52 5.83 8.64
CA ALA A 176 -16.64 6.48 9.30
C ALA A 176 -18.00 5.91 8.84
N ALA A 177 -18.16 5.62 7.55
CA ALA A 177 -19.38 5.05 7.00
C ALA A 177 -19.61 3.60 7.49
N SER A 178 -18.54 2.78 7.52
CA SER A 178 -18.60 1.42 8.05
C SER A 178 -18.92 1.42 9.56
N GLU A 179 -18.27 2.28 10.33
CA GLU A 179 -18.57 2.44 11.76
C GLU A 179 -20.01 2.88 12.00
N ALA A 180 -20.49 3.86 11.23
CA ALA A 180 -21.87 4.34 11.36
C ALA A 180 -22.90 3.25 11.07
N ALA A 181 -22.64 2.41 10.05
CA ALA A 181 -23.53 1.30 9.68
C ALA A 181 -23.60 0.20 10.75
N THR A 182 -22.50 0.00 11.49
CA THR A 182 -22.37 -1.11 12.46
C THR A 182 -22.45 -0.67 13.92
N ARG A 183 -22.67 0.63 14.17
CA ARG A 183 -22.68 1.22 15.53
C ARG A 183 -23.69 0.57 16.47
N ASP A 184 -24.88 0.30 15.97
CA ASP A 184 -26.01 -0.21 16.77
C ASP A 184 -26.00 -1.75 16.85
N VAL A 185 -25.00 -2.42 16.24
CA VAL A 185 -24.83 -3.88 16.38
C VAL A 185 -24.19 -4.19 17.73
N PRO A 186 -24.88 -4.91 18.63
CA PRO A 186 -24.29 -5.32 19.89
C PRO A 186 -23.01 -6.13 19.66
N SER A 187 -22.01 -5.97 20.52
CA SER A 187 -20.70 -6.65 20.35
C SER A 187 -20.81 -8.18 20.26
N GLY A 188 -21.79 -8.77 20.95
CA GLY A 188 -22.07 -10.21 20.91
C GLY A 188 -22.78 -10.70 19.64
N GLU A 189 -23.29 -9.78 18.81
CA GLU A 189 -23.99 -10.09 17.55
C GLU A 189 -23.12 -9.78 16.33
N ARG A 190 -21.93 -9.19 16.52
CA ARG A 190 -20.99 -8.93 15.44
C ARG A 190 -20.45 -10.24 14.88
N PRO A 191 -20.40 -10.40 13.53
CA PRO A 191 -19.89 -11.62 12.89
C PRO A 191 -18.45 -11.94 13.33
N ARG A 192 -18.21 -13.17 13.74
CA ARG A 192 -16.86 -13.69 14.01
C ARG A 192 -16.24 -14.11 12.69
N VAL A 193 -15.12 -13.52 12.36
CA VAL A 193 -14.44 -13.70 11.05
C VAL A 193 -13.12 -14.42 11.26
N LEU A 194 -12.92 -15.51 10.53
CA LEU A 194 -11.62 -16.17 10.41
C LEU A 194 -10.97 -15.74 9.10
N PHE A 195 -9.84 -15.05 9.18
CA PHE A 195 -9.04 -14.70 8.02
C PHE A 195 -7.94 -15.76 7.85
N VAL A 196 -8.05 -16.61 6.81
CA VAL A 196 -7.04 -17.62 6.50
C VAL A 196 -5.90 -17.02 5.67
N GLY A 197 -4.78 -17.70 5.64
CA GLY A 197 -3.60 -17.30 4.87
C GLY A 197 -3.40 -18.10 3.59
N SER A 198 -2.15 -18.47 3.31
CA SER A 198 -1.80 -19.28 2.14
C SER A 198 -2.31 -20.73 2.20
N SER A 199 -2.71 -21.20 3.38
CA SER A 199 -3.36 -22.49 3.59
C SER A 199 -4.53 -22.34 4.56
N ALA A 200 -5.46 -23.27 4.54
CA ALA A 200 -6.72 -23.23 5.30
C ALA A 200 -6.54 -23.13 6.82
N LEU A 201 -5.45 -23.69 7.36
CA LEU A 201 -5.14 -23.68 8.78
C LEU A 201 -4.05 -22.66 9.15
N GLN A 202 -3.60 -21.86 8.21
CA GLN A 202 -2.79 -20.68 8.49
C GLN A 202 -3.74 -19.49 8.69
N VAL A 203 -3.68 -18.80 9.82
CA VAL A 203 -4.63 -17.74 10.18
C VAL A 203 -3.91 -16.47 10.62
N ALA A 204 -4.54 -15.31 10.39
CA ALA A 204 -4.02 -14.03 10.84
C ALA A 204 -4.11 -13.92 12.37
N SER A 205 -3.10 -13.32 13.01
CA SER A 205 -3.14 -13.01 14.45
C SER A 205 -3.86 -11.71 14.74
N GLY A 206 -4.11 -11.43 16.04
CA GLY A 206 -4.69 -10.18 16.49
C GLY A 206 -3.87 -8.92 16.17
N ALA A 207 -2.56 -9.06 16.02
CA ALA A 207 -1.66 -7.95 15.71
C ALA A 207 -1.58 -7.61 14.22
N MET A 208 -2.14 -8.43 13.34
CA MET A 208 -2.01 -8.26 11.89
C MET A 208 -3.03 -7.26 11.33
N TYR A 209 -2.68 -6.68 10.19
CA TYR A 209 -3.52 -5.71 9.48
C TYR A 209 -4.89 -6.29 9.09
N GLN A 210 -4.96 -7.58 8.75
CA GLN A 210 -6.21 -8.30 8.45
C GLN A 210 -7.22 -8.22 9.59
N THR A 211 -6.76 -8.29 10.85
CA THR A 211 -7.62 -8.13 12.02
C THR A 211 -8.18 -6.71 12.10
N GLN A 212 -7.36 -5.69 11.83
CA GLN A 212 -7.84 -4.31 11.80
C GLN A 212 -8.86 -4.06 10.66
N LEU A 213 -8.70 -4.71 9.50
CA LEU A 213 -9.71 -4.64 8.43
C LEU A 213 -11.04 -5.26 8.84
N ILE A 214 -11.00 -6.41 9.54
CA ILE A 214 -12.20 -7.06 10.07
C ILE A 214 -12.92 -6.13 11.05
N GLU A 215 -12.20 -5.53 11.99
CA GLU A 215 -12.74 -4.61 12.99
C GLU A 215 -13.32 -3.36 12.33
N ALA A 216 -12.60 -2.77 11.37
CA ALA A 216 -13.07 -1.62 10.60
C ALA A 216 -14.34 -1.94 9.79
N ALA A 217 -14.50 -3.18 9.34
CA ALA A 217 -15.70 -3.66 8.66
C ALA A 217 -16.85 -4.04 9.62
N GLY A 218 -16.67 -3.87 10.93
CA GLY A 218 -17.66 -4.14 11.97
C GLY A 218 -17.70 -5.60 12.45
N GLY A 219 -16.74 -6.44 12.05
CA GLY A 219 -16.59 -7.81 12.51
C GLY A 219 -15.74 -7.95 13.77
N VAL A 220 -15.57 -9.19 14.23
CA VAL A 220 -14.64 -9.59 15.29
C VAL A 220 -13.75 -10.70 14.77
N SER A 221 -12.43 -10.52 14.86
CA SER A 221 -11.48 -11.58 14.44
C SER A 221 -11.62 -12.80 15.38
N ALA A 222 -11.83 -13.98 14.79
CA ALA A 222 -11.92 -15.23 15.53
C ALA A 222 -10.59 -15.64 16.17
N SER A 223 -9.48 -15.16 15.62
CA SER A 223 -8.10 -15.45 16.03
C SER A 223 -7.40 -14.25 16.68
N ALA A 224 -8.17 -13.29 17.22
CA ALA A 224 -7.65 -12.06 17.84
C ALA A 224 -6.68 -12.31 19.01
N ASP A 225 -6.84 -13.42 19.72
CA ASP A 225 -5.99 -13.78 20.87
C ASP A 225 -4.60 -14.31 20.46
N LEU A 226 -4.38 -14.64 19.18
CA LEU A 226 -3.08 -15.06 18.69
C LEU A 226 -2.13 -13.87 18.56
N VAL A 227 -0.85 -14.12 18.79
CA VAL A 227 0.23 -13.12 18.73
C VAL A 227 1.16 -13.35 17.56
N GLY A 228 1.94 -12.33 17.21
CA GLY A 228 2.91 -12.38 16.11
C GLY A 228 2.25 -12.18 14.73
N GLY A 229 2.74 -12.91 13.72
CA GLY A 229 2.22 -12.85 12.35
C GLY A 229 1.22 -13.96 12.05
N TRP A 230 1.41 -14.63 10.90
CA TRP A 230 0.64 -15.80 10.51
C TRP A 230 0.88 -16.98 11.45
N ASN A 231 -0.18 -17.56 11.97
CA ASN A 231 -0.13 -18.73 12.87
C ASN A 231 -0.71 -19.95 12.17
N THR A 232 -0.07 -21.12 12.37
CA THR A 232 -0.66 -22.39 11.97
C THR A 232 -1.42 -22.98 13.16
N VAL A 233 -2.70 -23.29 12.96
CA VAL A 233 -3.59 -23.89 13.96
C VAL A 233 -4.06 -25.25 13.49
N ASN A 234 -4.72 -26.01 14.38
CA ASN A 234 -5.42 -27.24 14.01
C ASN A 234 -6.92 -26.96 13.80
N LEU A 235 -7.61 -27.92 13.19
CA LEU A 235 -9.04 -27.80 12.93
C LEU A 235 -9.87 -27.72 14.19
N GLU A 236 -9.46 -28.40 15.28
CA GLU A 236 -10.13 -28.34 16.57
C GLU A 236 -10.19 -26.91 17.11
N GLN A 237 -9.11 -26.14 16.92
CA GLN A 237 -9.10 -24.73 17.31
C GLN A 237 -10.08 -23.91 16.43
N VAL A 238 -10.18 -24.19 15.15
CA VAL A 238 -11.16 -23.54 14.25
C VAL A 238 -12.59 -23.87 14.70
N LEU A 239 -12.86 -25.12 15.08
CA LEU A 239 -14.15 -25.56 15.59
C LEU A 239 -14.51 -24.89 16.96
N VAL A 240 -13.52 -24.67 17.83
CA VAL A 240 -13.72 -23.94 19.09
C VAL A 240 -14.07 -22.48 18.80
N TRP A 241 -13.39 -21.83 17.87
CA TRP A 241 -13.73 -20.46 17.46
C TRP A 241 -15.08 -20.38 16.75
N ASN A 242 -15.42 -21.40 15.95
CA ASN A 242 -16.64 -21.55 15.19
C ASN A 242 -17.04 -20.25 14.45
N PRO A 243 -16.25 -19.79 13.50
CA PRO A 243 -16.46 -18.51 12.83
C PRO A 243 -17.78 -18.46 12.06
N ASP A 244 -18.39 -17.27 11.98
CA ASP A 244 -19.59 -17.00 11.18
C ASP A 244 -19.25 -16.76 9.69
N VAL A 245 -18.02 -16.31 9.42
CA VAL A 245 -17.50 -16.01 8.07
C VAL A 245 -16.04 -16.43 7.99
N VAL A 246 -15.66 -17.05 6.88
CA VAL A 246 -14.25 -17.32 6.53
C VAL A 246 -13.86 -16.47 5.33
N ILE A 247 -12.79 -15.70 5.47
CA ILE A 247 -12.20 -14.89 4.39
C ILE A 247 -10.92 -15.54 3.91
N ILE A 248 -10.84 -15.74 2.59
CA ILE A 248 -9.67 -16.28 1.89
C ILE A 248 -8.97 -15.12 1.17
N PRO A 249 -7.66 -14.91 1.34
CA PRO A 249 -6.93 -13.91 0.56
C PRO A 249 -6.83 -14.31 -0.91
N PRO A 250 -6.51 -13.37 -1.81
CA PRO A 250 -6.38 -13.67 -3.24
C PRO A 250 -5.07 -14.39 -3.63
N TYR A 251 -4.28 -14.81 -2.65
CA TYR A 251 -3.03 -15.56 -2.81
C TYR A 251 -3.11 -16.90 -2.07
N GLY A 252 -2.09 -17.75 -2.24
CA GLY A 252 -2.10 -19.11 -1.69
C GLY A 252 -2.91 -20.08 -2.56
N ASN A 253 -3.09 -21.29 -2.04
CA ASN A 253 -3.66 -22.41 -2.79
C ASN A 253 -5.09 -22.78 -2.33
N VAL A 254 -5.62 -22.07 -1.33
CA VAL A 254 -6.98 -22.34 -0.80
C VAL A 254 -8.01 -21.68 -1.69
N THR A 255 -9.03 -22.41 -2.05
CA THR A 255 -10.21 -21.91 -2.77
C THR A 255 -11.45 -21.96 -1.89
N VAL A 256 -12.50 -21.24 -2.29
CA VAL A 256 -13.81 -21.30 -1.63
C VAL A 256 -14.35 -22.74 -1.68
N ASP A 257 -14.26 -23.39 -2.84
CA ASP A 257 -14.73 -24.75 -3.04
C ASP A 257 -13.98 -25.77 -2.16
N ASP A 258 -12.67 -25.58 -1.97
CA ASP A 258 -11.89 -26.47 -1.08
C ASP A 258 -12.47 -26.50 0.34
N LEU A 259 -12.86 -25.34 0.88
CA LEU A 259 -13.45 -25.26 2.21
C LEU A 259 -14.90 -25.75 2.25
N LEU A 260 -15.71 -25.35 1.26
CA LEU A 260 -17.14 -25.72 1.20
C LEU A 260 -17.35 -27.22 0.98
N THR A 261 -16.43 -27.90 0.28
CA THR A 261 -16.54 -29.34 -0.03
C THR A 261 -15.73 -30.24 0.90
N SER A 262 -14.85 -29.66 1.73
CA SER A 262 -14.02 -30.43 2.66
C SER A 262 -14.86 -31.09 3.75
N ALA A 263 -14.77 -32.40 3.88
CA ALA A 263 -15.44 -33.15 4.94
C ALA A 263 -15.07 -32.65 6.35
N ASP A 264 -13.83 -32.24 6.53
CA ASP A 264 -13.30 -31.77 7.81
C ASP A 264 -13.89 -30.41 8.24
N TRP A 265 -14.24 -29.56 7.26
CA TRP A 265 -14.79 -28.22 7.51
C TRP A 265 -16.32 -28.17 7.62
N GLN A 266 -17.03 -29.28 7.35
CA GLN A 266 -18.50 -29.32 7.37
C GLN A 266 -19.13 -28.98 8.73
N SER A 267 -18.38 -29.09 9.83
CA SER A 267 -18.84 -28.71 11.16
C SER A 267 -18.62 -27.24 11.51
N VAL A 268 -17.94 -26.48 10.65
CA VAL A 268 -17.69 -25.05 10.83
C VAL A 268 -18.91 -24.25 10.37
N ARG A 269 -19.45 -23.39 11.23
CA ARG A 269 -20.67 -22.61 10.95
C ARG A 269 -20.60 -21.82 9.64
N ALA A 270 -19.49 -21.17 9.37
CA ALA A 270 -19.28 -20.42 8.11
C ALA A 270 -19.49 -21.32 6.88
N VAL A 271 -18.99 -22.56 6.91
CA VAL A 271 -19.14 -23.52 5.81
C VAL A 271 -20.58 -24.00 5.70
N GLN A 272 -21.24 -24.32 6.82
CA GLN A 272 -22.65 -24.73 6.86
C GLN A 272 -23.58 -23.66 6.29
N MET A 273 -23.25 -22.39 6.50
CA MET A 273 -24.03 -21.24 6.03
C MET A 273 -23.60 -20.75 4.64
N GLY A 274 -22.60 -21.39 4.00
CA GLY A 274 -22.05 -20.94 2.72
C GLY A 274 -21.32 -19.59 2.80
N ARG A 275 -20.92 -19.13 4.01
CA ARG A 275 -20.29 -17.83 4.23
C ARG A 275 -18.76 -17.92 4.18
N VAL A 276 -18.26 -18.40 3.06
CA VAL A 276 -16.84 -18.45 2.72
C VAL A 276 -16.64 -17.57 1.50
N ALA A 277 -15.81 -16.55 1.62
CA ALA A 277 -15.61 -15.58 0.54
C ALA A 277 -14.13 -15.33 0.27
N ARG A 278 -13.78 -15.09 -0.99
CA ARG A 278 -12.42 -14.75 -1.41
C ARG A 278 -12.31 -13.26 -1.69
N MET A 279 -11.33 -12.60 -1.06
CA MET A 279 -11.10 -11.18 -1.24
C MET A 279 -10.63 -10.86 -2.67
N PRO A 280 -11.12 -9.78 -3.30
CA PRO A 280 -10.69 -9.37 -4.63
C PRO A 280 -9.20 -8.97 -4.69
N ARG A 281 -8.65 -9.02 -5.91
CA ARG A 281 -7.32 -8.48 -6.24
C ARG A 281 -7.36 -7.86 -7.63
N ILE A 282 -6.85 -6.64 -7.74
CA ILE A 282 -6.55 -6.03 -9.04
C ILE A 282 -5.03 -5.97 -9.23
N PHE A 283 -4.34 -5.05 -8.59
CA PHE A 283 -2.87 -4.97 -8.67
C PHE A 283 -2.21 -5.77 -7.54
N ALA A 284 -2.66 -5.54 -6.32
CA ALA A 284 -2.16 -6.19 -5.11
C ALA A 284 -3.31 -6.74 -4.25
N PRO A 285 -3.01 -7.64 -3.29
CA PRO A 285 -3.98 -8.12 -2.31
C PRO A 285 -4.51 -6.97 -1.43
N MET A 286 -5.82 -6.80 -1.32
CA MET A 286 -6.47 -5.72 -0.54
C MET A 286 -6.40 -5.92 0.96
N ASP A 287 -5.99 -7.09 1.41
CA ASP A 287 -5.70 -7.39 2.82
C ASP A 287 -4.31 -6.90 3.27
N THR A 288 -3.56 -6.28 2.37
CA THR A 288 -2.27 -5.63 2.65
C THR A 288 -2.47 -4.14 2.98
N PRO A 289 -1.60 -3.52 3.81
CA PRO A 289 -1.71 -2.11 4.18
C PRO A 289 -1.31 -1.17 3.02
N LEU A 290 -2.14 -1.11 2.01
CA LEU A 290 -2.00 -0.37 0.76
C LEU A 290 -3.06 0.73 0.63
N PRO A 291 -2.88 1.71 -0.27
CA PRO A 291 -3.92 2.69 -0.59
C PRO A 291 -5.29 2.07 -0.89
N GLU A 292 -5.31 0.95 -1.63
CA GLU A 292 -6.55 0.25 -2.01
C GLU A 292 -7.18 -0.58 -0.90
N SER A 293 -6.57 -0.70 0.27
CA SER A 293 -7.15 -1.45 1.41
C SER A 293 -8.47 -0.87 1.93
N LEU A 294 -8.76 0.41 1.65
CA LEU A 294 -10.09 0.99 1.91
C LEU A 294 -11.20 0.25 1.14
N LEU A 295 -10.92 -0.23 -0.08
CA LEU A 295 -11.86 -1.07 -0.83
C LEU A 295 -12.04 -2.44 -0.15
N GLY A 296 -10.99 -2.95 0.50
CA GLY A 296 -11.05 -4.15 1.33
C GLY A 296 -12.02 -4.00 2.51
N VAL A 297 -12.02 -2.83 3.18
CA VAL A 297 -12.99 -2.53 4.26
C VAL A 297 -14.41 -2.47 3.71
N MET A 298 -14.64 -1.75 2.59
CA MET A 298 -15.97 -1.68 1.95
C MET A 298 -16.50 -3.06 1.57
N TRP A 299 -15.64 -3.85 0.93
CA TRP A 299 -16.00 -5.21 0.50
C TRP A 299 -16.32 -6.11 1.70
N LEU A 300 -15.45 -6.11 2.73
CA LEU A 300 -15.70 -6.86 3.97
C LEU A 300 -17.00 -6.43 4.64
N SER A 301 -17.27 -5.14 4.76
CA SER A 301 -18.54 -4.65 5.34
C SER A 301 -19.74 -5.22 4.60
N SER A 302 -19.68 -5.28 3.25
CA SER A 302 -20.76 -5.83 2.44
C SER A 302 -20.88 -7.36 2.57
N VAL A 303 -19.76 -8.09 2.76
CA VAL A 303 -19.77 -9.52 3.06
C VAL A 303 -20.36 -9.82 4.45
N LEU A 304 -19.99 -8.99 5.44
CA LEU A 304 -20.42 -9.19 6.83
C LEU A 304 -21.90 -8.83 7.02
N TYR A 305 -22.37 -7.78 6.33
CA TYR A 305 -23.70 -7.20 6.48
C TYR A 305 -24.36 -6.96 5.12
N PRO A 306 -24.71 -8.02 4.36
CA PRO A 306 -25.23 -7.88 3.00
C PRO A 306 -26.57 -7.12 2.93
N GLU A 307 -27.40 -7.18 3.98
CA GLU A 307 -28.67 -6.47 4.05
C GLU A 307 -28.51 -4.99 4.39
N TRP A 308 -27.34 -4.57 4.89
CA TRP A 308 -27.03 -3.19 5.29
C TRP A 308 -25.94 -2.57 4.42
N ALA A 309 -25.75 -3.11 3.22
CA ALA A 309 -24.70 -2.66 2.30
C ALA A 309 -24.76 -1.12 2.13
N THR A 310 -23.75 -0.47 2.70
CA THR A 310 -23.59 1.01 2.67
C THR A 310 -22.88 1.47 1.42
N PHE A 311 -22.23 0.53 0.71
CA PHE A 311 -21.36 0.83 -0.42
C PHE A 311 -21.79 0.09 -1.68
N ASP A 312 -21.83 0.80 -2.81
CA ASP A 312 -21.68 0.17 -4.11
C ASP A 312 -20.17 -0.07 -4.34
N VAL A 313 -19.68 -1.20 -3.81
CA VAL A 313 -18.24 -1.51 -3.80
C VAL A 313 -17.66 -1.54 -5.22
N ARG A 314 -18.46 -2.00 -6.20
CA ARG A 314 -18.08 -2.06 -7.60
C ARG A 314 -17.90 -0.64 -8.17
N ALA A 315 -18.84 0.24 -7.96
CA ALA A 315 -18.75 1.63 -8.42
C ALA A 315 -17.60 2.39 -7.74
N GLU A 316 -17.43 2.19 -6.42
CA GLU A 316 -16.32 2.78 -5.65
C GLU A 316 -14.95 2.28 -6.16
N ALA A 317 -14.81 0.99 -6.46
CA ALA A 317 -13.59 0.43 -7.03
C ALA A 317 -13.27 1.04 -8.41
N VAL A 318 -14.26 1.13 -9.31
CA VAL A 318 -14.09 1.77 -10.63
C VAL A 318 -13.61 3.22 -10.47
N ALA A 319 -14.23 3.98 -9.58
CA ALA A 319 -13.84 5.37 -9.32
C ALA A 319 -12.43 5.47 -8.72
N PHE A 320 -12.11 4.62 -7.75
CA PHE A 320 -10.83 4.60 -7.05
C PHE A 320 -9.65 4.29 -8.00
N TYR A 321 -9.72 3.18 -8.74
CA TYR A 321 -8.64 2.81 -9.66
C TYR A 321 -8.44 3.84 -10.77
N LYS A 322 -9.52 4.46 -11.25
CA LYS A 322 -9.43 5.55 -12.21
C LYS A 322 -8.77 6.79 -11.61
N ALA A 323 -9.16 7.19 -10.40
CA ALA A 323 -8.67 8.40 -9.74
C ALA A 323 -7.20 8.26 -9.31
N TYR A 324 -6.84 7.14 -8.68
CA TYR A 324 -5.54 7.00 -8.02
C TYR A 324 -4.49 6.27 -8.87
N TYR A 325 -4.90 5.37 -9.76
CA TYR A 325 -3.97 4.61 -10.60
C TYR A 325 -4.09 4.94 -12.09
N GLY A 326 -5.06 5.77 -12.49
CA GLY A 326 -5.33 6.05 -13.91
C GLY A 326 -5.84 4.83 -14.69
N HIS A 327 -6.12 3.72 -13.99
CA HIS A 327 -6.55 2.46 -14.58
C HIS A 327 -8.08 2.42 -14.69
N THR A 328 -8.57 2.07 -15.89
CA THR A 328 -10.00 1.83 -16.10
C THR A 328 -10.25 0.34 -15.98
N LEU A 329 -10.97 -0.09 -14.93
CA LEU A 329 -11.29 -1.49 -14.73
C LEU A 329 -12.09 -2.02 -15.92
N SER A 330 -11.72 -3.21 -16.40
CA SER A 330 -12.55 -4.02 -17.30
C SER A 330 -13.81 -4.49 -16.57
N GLN A 331 -14.80 -5.00 -17.31
CA GLN A 331 -16.00 -5.56 -16.72
C GLN A 331 -15.67 -6.71 -15.73
N VAL A 332 -14.74 -7.58 -16.09
CA VAL A 332 -14.32 -8.73 -15.26
C VAL A 332 -13.65 -8.25 -13.95
N GLU A 333 -12.76 -7.25 -14.05
CA GLU A 333 -12.12 -6.66 -12.87
C GLU A 333 -13.13 -5.97 -11.95
N ALA A 334 -14.08 -5.23 -12.53
CA ALA A 334 -15.12 -4.55 -11.75
C ALA A 334 -16.08 -5.57 -11.09
N ASP A 335 -16.42 -6.65 -11.79
CA ASP A 335 -17.32 -7.68 -11.27
C ASP A 335 -16.67 -8.55 -10.16
N ALA A 336 -15.32 -8.54 -10.04
CA ALA A 336 -14.63 -9.17 -8.92
C ALA A 336 -14.99 -8.53 -7.55
N PHE A 337 -15.55 -7.31 -7.55
CA PHE A 337 -16.03 -6.62 -6.35
C PHE A 337 -17.49 -6.92 -5.99
N LEU A 338 -18.20 -7.68 -6.82
CA LEU A 338 -19.52 -8.14 -6.45
C LEU A 338 -19.40 -9.08 -5.24
N VAL A 339 -20.22 -8.83 -4.24
CA VAL A 339 -20.26 -9.66 -3.04
C VAL A 339 -21.03 -10.93 -3.39
N PRO A 340 -20.52 -12.14 -2.99
CA PRO A 340 -21.19 -13.40 -3.28
C PRO A 340 -22.52 -13.56 -2.56
#